data_772102be7499f1fc8346e892f36e1e0e
#
_entry.id   772102be7499f1fc8346e892f36e1e0e
#
_cell.length_a   1.000
_cell.length_b   1.000
_cell.length_c   1.000
_cell.angle_alpha   90.00
_cell.angle_beta   90.00
_cell.angle_gamma   90.00
#
_symmetry.space_group_name_H-M   'P 1'
#
loop_
_entity.id
_entity.type
_entity.pdbx_description
1 polymer ?
#
loop_
_entity_poly.entity_id
_entity_poly.type
_entity_poly.pdbx_seq_one_letter_code
_entity_poly.pdbx_strand_id
1 'polypeptide(L)'
;LANTGYKTITFDFLGHGRHSQAYSGNILDEKGATKLFVKQTENLIDYFLNKNNGHKAIIIGHSMASDIIFRVANLKDDIIGSIGISNYTDQIKRNHPKNVLIINGFWEKNLRKKALNILETIGIKNPNEDILYGSFSDGSARKVQSIKHSDHIGILYSNNSQLLINGWVNSITKNKFEI
;
A
#
# COMPACT_ATOMS: atom_id res chain seq x y z
N LEU A 1 -4.18 7.62 11.52
CA LEU A 1 -3.43 6.49 12.08
C LEU A 1 -2.67 6.89 13.36
N ALA A 2 -1.84 7.94 13.35
CA ALA A 2 -1.12 8.34 14.56
C ALA A 2 -2.06 8.63 15.74
N ASN A 3 -3.17 9.33 15.50
CA ASN A 3 -4.17 9.65 16.51
C ASN A 3 -4.97 8.42 17.01
N THR A 4 -4.83 7.28 16.36
CA THR A 4 -5.47 6.01 16.74
C THR A 4 -4.50 5.01 17.35
N GLY A 5 -3.36 5.49 17.88
CA GLY A 5 -2.41 4.69 18.65
C GLY A 5 -1.35 3.95 17.84
N TYR A 6 -1.31 4.12 16.51
CA TYR A 6 -0.27 3.54 15.68
C TYR A 6 0.98 4.41 15.63
N LYS A 7 2.16 3.80 15.74
CA LYS A 7 3.40 4.48 15.39
C LYS A 7 3.46 4.66 13.88
N THR A 8 3.38 5.92 13.43
CA THR A 8 3.37 6.26 12.01
C THR A 8 4.73 6.84 11.62
N ILE A 9 5.27 6.36 10.50
CA ILE A 9 6.57 6.77 9.98
C ILE A 9 6.37 7.20 8.53
N THR A 10 6.85 8.38 8.19
CA THR A 10 6.89 8.90 6.82
C THR A 10 8.34 9.25 6.48
N PHE A 11 8.69 9.12 5.21
CA PHE A 11 10.04 9.44 4.73
C PHE A 11 9.98 9.91 3.28
N ASP A 12 11.01 10.62 2.88
CA ASP A 12 11.22 11.05 1.51
C ASP A 12 12.14 10.08 0.77
N PHE A 13 11.76 9.69 -0.42
CA PHE A 13 12.64 8.91 -1.29
C PHE A 13 13.87 9.71 -1.71
N LEU A 14 14.95 9.00 -2.03
CA LEU A 14 16.14 9.56 -2.64
C LEU A 14 15.75 10.51 -3.78
N GLY A 15 16.26 11.75 -3.74
CA GLY A 15 15.95 12.79 -4.72
C GLY A 15 14.58 13.44 -4.61
N HIS A 16 13.78 13.12 -3.58
CA HIS A 16 12.46 13.71 -3.36
C HIS A 16 12.41 14.46 -2.02
N GLY A 17 11.49 15.42 -1.93
CA GLY A 17 11.18 16.13 -0.72
C GLY A 17 12.40 16.77 -0.07
N ARG A 18 12.70 16.40 1.18
CA ARG A 18 13.82 16.88 1.98
C ARG A 18 15.00 15.90 2.07
N HIS A 19 15.03 14.87 1.21
CA HIS A 19 16.14 13.93 1.22
C HIS A 19 17.46 14.66 0.89
N SER A 20 18.51 14.40 1.67
CA SER A 20 19.80 15.11 1.55
C SER A 20 20.57 14.81 0.25
N GLN A 21 20.26 13.71 -0.41
CA GLN A 21 20.90 13.31 -1.66
C GLN A 21 19.98 13.52 -2.85
N ALA A 22 20.47 14.10 -3.92
CA ALA A 22 19.78 14.23 -5.19
C ALA A 22 19.82 12.89 -5.96
N TYR A 23 18.82 12.67 -6.80
CA TYR A 23 18.80 11.59 -7.78
C TYR A 23 18.63 12.18 -9.18
N SER A 24 19.55 11.89 -10.09
CA SER A 24 19.54 12.44 -11.45
C SER A 24 19.11 11.44 -12.52
N GLY A 25 18.80 10.19 -12.13
CA GLY A 25 18.38 9.14 -13.07
C GLY A 25 16.88 9.20 -13.40
N ASN A 26 16.47 8.32 -14.33
CA ASN A 26 15.04 8.13 -14.61
C ASN A 26 14.34 7.42 -13.47
N ILE A 27 13.37 8.09 -12.85
CA ILE A 27 12.61 7.57 -11.71
C ILE A 27 11.71 6.36 -12.06
N LEU A 28 11.45 6.12 -13.35
CA LEU A 28 10.69 4.97 -13.85
C LEU A 28 11.58 3.79 -14.27
N ASP A 29 12.90 3.91 -14.11
CA ASP A 29 13.83 2.83 -14.42
C ASP A 29 13.77 1.74 -13.35
N GLU A 30 13.19 0.59 -13.71
CA GLU A 30 13.06 -0.56 -12.81
C GLU A 30 14.40 -1.13 -12.34
N LYS A 31 15.43 -1.07 -13.15
CA LYS A 31 16.78 -1.56 -12.82
C LYS A 31 17.59 -0.55 -12.02
N GLY A 32 17.26 0.72 -12.14
CA GLY A 32 17.91 1.84 -11.45
C GLY A 32 17.10 2.35 -10.26
N ALA A 33 16.24 3.33 -10.49
CA ALA A 33 15.51 4.04 -9.44
C ALA A 33 14.62 3.14 -8.61
N THR A 34 13.80 2.28 -9.24
CA THR A 34 12.90 1.36 -8.54
C THR A 34 13.68 0.48 -7.56
N LYS A 35 14.81 -0.10 -8.00
CA LYS A 35 15.66 -0.93 -7.14
C LYS A 35 16.24 -0.15 -5.95
N LEU A 36 16.63 1.10 -6.16
CA LEU A 36 17.15 1.97 -5.09
C LEU A 36 16.06 2.30 -4.08
N PHE A 37 14.86 2.66 -4.53
CA PHE A 37 13.73 2.98 -3.66
C PHE A 37 13.24 1.77 -2.87
N VAL A 38 13.20 0.60 -3.49
CA VAL A 38 12.92 -0.67 -2.81
C VAL A 38 13.95 -0.89 -1.70
N LYS A 39 15.25 -0.77 -2.01
CA LYS A 39 16.31 -0.97 -1.01
C LYS A 39 16.28 0.06 0.11
N GLN A 40 16.00 1.32 -0.20
CA GLN A 40 15.82 2.36 0.82
C GLN A 40 14.66 2.01 1.76
N THR A 41 13.52 1.58 1.20
CA THR A 41 12.34 1.21 1.97
C THR A 41 12.59 -0.04 2.83
N GLU A 42 13.26 -1.07 2.30
CA GLU A 42 13.66 -2.25 3.08
C GLU A 42 14.53 -1.87 4.29
N ASN A 43 15.58 -1.09 4.06
CA ASN A 43 16.51 -0.67 5.11
C ASN A 43 15.78 0.11 6.22
N LEU A 44 14.83 0.98 5.84
CA LEU A 44 14.04 1.74 6.78
C LEU A 44 13.15 0.84 7.64
N ILE A 45 12.46 -0.11 7.01
CA ILE A 45 11.60 -1.07 7.71
C ILE A 45 12.46 -1.89 8.69
N ASP A 46 13.60 -2.43 8.25
CA ASP A 46 14.50 -3.20 9.10
C ASP A 46 14.98 -2.39 10.31
N TYR A 47 15.36 -1.14 10.10
CA TYR A 47 15.77 -0.27 11.19
C TYR A 47 14.68 -0.10 12.25
N PHE A 48 13.42 0.09 11.84
CA PHE A 48 12.33 0.28 12.80
C PHE A 48 11.84 -1.00 13.43
N LEU A 49 11.82 -2.12 12.70
CA LEU A 49 11.41 -3.41 13.25
C LEU A 49 12.46 -3.98 14.21
N ASN A 50 13.74 -3.84 13.90
CA ASN A 50 14.83 -4.30 14.79
C ASN A 50 14.86 -3.51 16.12
N LYS A 51 14.52 -2.22 16.10
CA LYS A 51 14.39 -1.43 17.33
C LYS A 51 13.20 -1.79 18.21
N ASN A 52 12.21 -2.50 17.66
CA ASN A 52 10.95 -2.79 18.33
C ASN A 52 10.67 -4.29 18.18
N ASN A 53 11.43 -5.12 18.89
CA ASN A 53 11.39 -6.59 18.82
C ASN A 53 9.98 -7.15 18.68
N GLY A 54 9.74 -7.89 17.58
CA GLY A 54 8.48 -8.59 17.32
C GLY A 54 7.35 -7.71 16.74
N HIS A 55 7.57 -6.43 16.49
CA HIS A 55 6.60 -5.59 15.84
C HIS A 55 6.43 -5.97 14.37
N LYS A 56 5.24 -5.73 13.85
CA LYS A 56 4.88 -5.93 12.45
C LYS A 56 4.62 -4.57 11.80
N ALA A 57 4.73 -4.51 10.47
CA ALA A 57 4.49 -3.31 9.71
C ALA A 57 3.28 -3.42 8.78
N ILE A 58 2.58 -2.31 8.58
CA ILE A 58 1.66 -2.10 7.47
C ILE A 58 2.23 -0.96 6.65
N ILE A 59 2.30 -1.13 5.34
CA ILE A 59 2.90 -0.15 4.45
C ILE A 59 1.87 0.45 3.50
N ILE A 60 2.00 1.77 3.28
CA ILE A 60 1.07 2.54 2.46
C ILE A 60 1.87 3.33 1.44
N GLY A 61 1.47 3.27 0.17
CA GLY A 61 2.12 4.02 -0.90
C GLY A 61 1.11 4.58 -1.90
N HIS A 62 1.39 5.79 -2.38
CA HIS A 62 0.60 6.46 -3.39
C HIS A 62 1.33 6.50 -4.73
N SER A 63 0.62 6.25 -5.82
CA SER A 63 1.14 6.35 -7.18
C SER A 63 2.42 5.50 -7.35
N MET A 64 3.55 6.09 -7.74
CA MET A 64 4.84 5.40 -7.87
C MET A 64 5.20 4.61 -6.60
N ALA A 65 4.96 5.16 -5.42
CA ALA A 65 5.24 4.47 -4.17
C ALA A 65 4.40 3.20 -3.99
N SER A 66 3.25 3.05 -4.65
CA SER A 66 2.47 1.80 -4.60
C SER A 66 3.24 0.62 -5.20
N ASP A 67 3.99 0.81 -6.29
CA ASP A 67 4.86 -0.23 -6.85
C ASP A 67 5.98 -0.61 -5.89
N ILE A 68 6.64 0.40 -5.30
CA ILE A 68 7.73 0.18 -4.36
C ILE A 68 7.28 -0.64 -3.14
N ILE A 69 6.17 -0.23 -2.52
CA ILE A 69 5.69 -0.92 -1.32
C ILE A 69 5.27 -2.37 -1.59
N PHE A 70 4.62 -2.65 -2.72
CA PHE A 70 4.23 -4.02 -3.04
C PHE A 70 5.44 -4.90 -3.35
N ARG A 71 6.48 -4.37 -4.01
CA ARG A 71 7.75 -5.09 -4.19
C ARG A 71 8.39 -5.41 -2.84
N VAL A 72 8.49 -4.45 -1.94
CA VAL A 72 9.05 -4.66 -0.58
C VAL A 72 8.23 -5.65 0.22
N ALA A 73 6.89 -5.55 0.17
CA ALA A 73 6.01 -6.44 0.90
C ALA A 73 6.05 -7.89 0.39
N ASN A 74 6.46 -8.11 -0.86
CA ASN A 74 6.72 -9.45 -1.38
C ASN A 74 8.02 -10.08 -0.84
N LEU A 75 8.92 -9.29 -0.25
CA LEU A 75 10.22 -9.74 0.25
C LEU A 75 10.26 -9.91 1.77
N LYS A 76 9.23 -9.40 2.49
CA LYS A 76 9.26 -9.29 3.97
C LYS A 76 8.00 -9.83 4.61
N ASP A 77 8.13 -10.95 5.32
CA ASP A 77 7.02 -11.57 6.06
C ASP A 77 6.51 -10.75 7.25
N ASP A 78 7.32 -9.82 7.73
CA ASP A 78 6.95 -8.90 8.81
C ASP A 78 5.99 -7.79 8.36
N ILE A 79 5.78 -7.65 7.07
CA ILE A 79 4.75 -6.77 6.52
C ILE A 79 3.43 -7.56 6.47
N ILE A 80 2.51 -7.18 7.36
CA ILE A 80 1.23 -7.87 7.54
C ILE A 80 0.07 -7.22 6.79
N GLY A 81 0.30 -6.09 6.13
CA GLY A 81 -0.68 -5.42 5.29
C GLY A 81 -0.06 -4.40 4.36
N SER A 82 -0.67 -4.21 3.20
CA SER A 82 -0.18 -3.31 2.16
C SER A 82 -1.34 -2.54 1.53
N ILE A 83 -1.21 -1.22 1.44
CA ILE A 83 -2.24 -0.33 0.94
C ILE A 83 -1.68 0.50 -0.21
N GLY A 84 -2.17 0.24 -1.42
CA GLY A 84 -1.83 1.02 -2.61
C GLY A 84 -2.91 2.06 -2.92
N ILE A 85 -2.55 3.33 -2.93
CA ILE A 85 -3.43 4.44 -3.31
C ILE A 85 -3.08 4.86 -4.72
N SER A 86 -4.08 5.00 -5.60
CA SER A 86 -3.89 5.24 -7.04
C SER A 86 -2.88 4.24 -7.64
N ASN A 87 -3.14 2.96 -7.39
CA ASN A 87 -2.23 1.86 -7.68
C ASN A 87 -2.13 1.56 -9.18
N TYR A 88 -0.90 1.53 -9.70
CA TYR A 88 -0.65 1.18 -11.10
C TYR A 88 0.15 -0.13 -11.29
N THR A 89 0.70 -0.69 -10.23
CA THR A 89 1.52 -1.91 -10.30
C THR A 89 0.70 -3.18 -10.30
N ASP A 90 1.28 -4.26 -10.82
CA ASP A 90 0.75 -5.62 -10.81
C ASP A 90 1.53 -6.56 -9.86
N GLN A 91 2.36 -6.00 -8.98
CA GLN A 91 3.19 -6.75 -8.02
C GLN A 91 2.37 -7.42 -6.90
N ILE A 92 1.14 -7.84 -7.22
CA ILE A 92 0.21 -8.50 -6.29
C ILE A 92 -0.03 -9.91 -6.79
N LYS A 93 0.26 -10.89 -5.94
CA LYS A 93 0.07 -12.32 -6.17
C LYS A 93 -1.07 -12.84 -5.30
N ARG A 94 -1.48 -14.09 -5.51
CA ARG A 94 -2.58 -14.70 -4.76
C ARG A 94 -2.38 -14.63 -3.25
N ASN A 95 -1.19 -14.97 -2.75
CA ASN A 95 -0.88 -15.07 -1.32
C ASN A 95 0.04 -13.95 -0.82
N HIS A 96 0.62 -13.17 -1.70
CA HIS A 96 1.54 -12.05 -1.37
C HIS A 96 1.25 -10.82 -2.23
N PRO A 97 1.46 -9.62 -1.70
CA PRO A 97 1.67 -9.32 -0.29
C PRO A 97 0.46 -9.69 0.59
N LYS A 98 0.63 -9.68 1.93
CA LYS A 98 -0.47 -9.96 2.86
C LYS A 98 -1.44 -8.78 2.92
N ASN A 99 -2.74 -9.07 3.06
CA ASN A 99 -3.81 -8.11 3.34
C ASN A 99 -3.75 -6.84 2.47
N VAL A 100 -4.05 -7.00 1.19
CA VAL A 100 -3.93 -5.92 0.19
C VAL A 100 -5.22 -5.12 0.06
N LEU A 101 -5.12 -3.82 0.23
CA LEU A 101 -6.14 -2.85 -0.13
C LEU A 101 -5.64 -1.98 -1.29
N ILE A 102 -6.42 -1.86 -2.34
CA ILE A 102 -6.20 -0.93 -3.44
C ILE A 102 -7.31 0.13 -3.40
N ILE A 103 -6.91 1.40 -3.34
CA ILE A 103 -7.83 2.54 -3.35
C ILE A 103 -7.51 3.40 -4.57
N ASN A 104 -8.51 3.69 -5.40
CA ASN A 104 -8.34 4.57 -6.56
C ASN A 104 -9.37 5.70 -6.51
N GLY A 105 -9.04 6.85 -7.09
CA GLY A 105 -10.02 7.91 -7.31
C GLY A 105 -11.10 7.46 -8.31
N PHE A 106 -12.33 7.92 -8.12
CA PHE A 106 -13.45 7.55 -9.01
C PHE A 106 -13.16 7.90 -10.47
N TRP A 107 -12.47 9.01 -10.72
CA TRP A 107 -12.13 9.46 -12.07
C TRP A 107 -10.91 8.77 -12.66
N GLU A 108 -10.18 7.95 -11.91
CA GLU A 108 -9.04 7.17 -12.38
C GLU A 108 -9.47 5.86 -13.07
N LYS A 109 -10.27 5.95 -14.12
CA LYS A 109 -10.92 4.81 -14.80
C LYS A 109 -9.96 3.68 -15.17
N ASN A 110 -8.76 4.04 -15.68
CA ASN A 110 -7.76 3.05 -16.09
C ASN A 110 -7.15 2.31 -14.89
N LEU A 111 -6.86 3.01 -13.79
CA LEU A 111 -6.32 2.39 -12.58
C LEU A 111 -7.37 1.50 -11.90
N ARG A 112 -8.63 1.92 -11.88
CA ARG A 112 -9.74 1.11 -11.37
C ARG A 112 -9.89 -0.20 -12.16
N LYS A 113 -9.90 -0.11 -13.50
CA LYS A 113 -9.93 -1.30 -14.37
C LYS A 113 -8.72 -2.20 -14.13
N LYS A 114 -7.52 -1.62 -14.03
CA LYS A 114 -6.29 -2.38 -13.75
C LYS A 114 -6.37 -3.09 -12.39
N ALA A 115 -6.90 -2.44 -11.36
CA ALA A 115 -7.06 -3.03 -10.04
C ALA A 115 -7.99 -4.26 -10.04
N LEU A 116 -9.11 -4.21 -10.76
CA LEU A 116 -9.99 -5.37 -10.94
C LEU A 116 -9.30 -6.48 -11.73
N ASN A 117 -8.60 -6.17 -12.82
CA ASN A 117 -7.83 -7.15 -13.59
C ASN A 117 -6.77 -7.85 -12.72
N ILE A 118 -6.14 -7.14 -11.78
CA ILE A 118 -5.21 -7.77 -10.82
C ILE A 118 -5.93 -8.83 -9.99
N LEU A 119 -7.13 -8.55 -9.49
CA LEU A 119 -7.92 -9.54 -8.76
C LEU A 119 -8.28 -10.75 -9.62
N GLU A 120 -8.57 -10.55 -10.90
CA GLU A 120 -8.80 -11.66 -11.85
C GLU A 120 -7.56 -12.52 -12.05
N THR A 121 -6.39 -11.89 -12.23
CA THR A 121 -5.12 -12.62 -12.46
C THR A 121 -4.71 -13.48 -11.27
N ILE A 122 -5.12 -13.12 -10.05
CA ILE A 122 -4.86 -13.92 -8.85
C ILE A 122 -5.97 -14.96 -8.56
N GLY A 123 -6.93 -15.12 -9.48
CA GLY A 123 -7.93 -16.19 -9.46
C GLY A 123 -9.29 -15.83 -8.87
N ILE A 124 -9.58 -14.54 -8.65
CA ILE A 124 -10.91 -14.09 -8.23
C ILE A 124 -11.77 -13.91 -9.48
N LYS A 125 -12.83 -14.70 -9.60
CA LYS A 125 -13.73 -14.65 -10.77
C LYS A 125 -14.69 -13.47 -10.67
N ASN A 126 -14.77 -12.67 -11.74
CA ASN A 126 -15.67 -11.50 -11.85
C ASN A 126 -15.59 -10.57 -10.62
N PRO A 127 -14.41 -10.04 -10.28
CA PRO A 127 -14.26 -9.20 -9.09
C PRO A 127 -15.03 -7.89 -9.23
N ASN A 128 -15.56 -7.41 -8.12
CA ASN A 128 -16.23 -6.13 -8.02
C ASN A 128 -15.50 -5.23 -7.00
N GLU A 129 -15.63 -3.92 -7.19
CA GLU A 129 -15.22 -2.95 -6.18
C GLU A 129 -16.05 -3.13 -4.90
N ASP A 130 -15.52 -2.70 -3.77
CA ASP A 130 -16.13 -2.73 -2.44
C ASP A 130 -16.34 -4.13 -1.82
N ILE A 131 -15.99 -5.19 -2.50
CA ILE A 131 -16.07 -6.55 -1.97
C ILE A 131 -14.75 -6.95 -1.31
N LEU A 132 -14.85 -7.52 -0.11
CA LEU A 132 -13.75 -8.18 0.56
C LEU A 132 -13.65 -9.63 0.09
N TYR A 133 -12.50 -9.99 -0.45
CA TYR A 133 -12.14 -11.35 -0.84
C TYR A 133 -11.08 -11.88 0.13
N GLY A 134 -11.15 -13.15 0.48
CA GLY A 134 -10.21 -13.76 1.43
C GLY A 134 -10.46 -13.37 2.89
N SER A 135 -9.42 -13.48 3.72
CA SER A 135 -9.51 -13.25 5.17
C SER A 135 -8.29 -12.50 5.70
N PHE A 136 -8.52 -11.67 6.72
CA PHE A 136 -7.43 -11.00 7.43
C PHE A 136 -6.59 -11.97 8.26
N SER A 137 -7.18 -13.04 8.75
CA SER A 137 -6.54 -13.98 9.67
C SER A 137 -5.39 -14.78 9.04
N ASP A 138 -5.49 -15.06 7.75
CA ASP A 138 -4.46 -15.80 6.99
C ASP A 138 -3.64 -14.91 6.05
N GLY A 139 -3.93 -13.60 6.03
CA GLY A 139 -3.24 -12.65 5.18
C GLY A 139 -3.76 -12.60 3.74
N SER A 140 -4.81 -13.35 3.40
CA SER A 140 -5.35 -13.42 2.04
C SER A 140 -6.36 -12.30 1.71
N ALA A 141 -6.66 -11.40 2.64
CA ALA A 141 -7.63 -10.33 2.40
C ALA A 141 -7.24 -9.45 1.22
N ARG A 142 -8.17 -9.27 0.29
CA ARG A 142 -8.02 -8.46 -0.92
C ARG A 142 -9.26 -7.60 -1.10
N LYS A 143 -9.08 -6.30 -1.28
CA LYS A 143 -10.17 -5.38 -1.60
C LYS A 143 -9.69 -4.31 -2.57
N VAL A 144 -10.54 -3.99 -3.53
CA VAL A 144 -10.41 -2.81 -4.40
C VAL A 144 -11.56 -1.88 -4.11
N GLN A 145 -11.29 -0.59 -3.94
CA GLN A 145 -12.33 0.41 -3.72
C GLN A 145 -12.03 1.71 -4.44
N SER A 146 -13.06 2.32 -5.04
CA SER A 146 -12.96 3.67 -5.57
C SER A 146 -13.57 4.69 -4.61
N ILE A 147 -12.95 5.86 -4.53
CA ILE A 147 -13.41 6.98 -3.71
C ILE A 147 -14.13 7.98 -4.60
N LYS A 148 -15.45 8.15 -4.37
CA LYS A 148 -16.28 9.10 -5.14
C LYS A 148 -15.73 10.52 -5.07
N HIS A 149 -15.90 11.27 -6.13
CA HIS A 149 -15.48 12.68 -6.26
C HIS A 149 -13.98 12.91 -6.03
N SER A 150 -13.14 11.91 -6.29
CA SER A 150 -11.69 12.01 -6.13
C SER A 150 -10.96 11.68 -7.43
N ASP A 151 -9.88 12.40 -7.66
CA ASP A 151 -8.86 12.15 -8.67
C ASP A 151 -7.58 11.61 -8.04
N HIS A 152 -6.48 11.61 -8.82
CA HIS A 152 -5.18 11.10 -8.43
C HIS A 152 -4.58 11.76 -7.18
N ILE A 153 -4.82 13.05 -6.97
CA ILE A 153 -4.28 13.81 -5.84
C ILE A 153 -5.34 14.01 -4.75
N GLY A 154 -6.57 14.34 -5.15
CA GLY A 154 -7.67 14.59 -4.22
C GLY A 154 -7.97 13.40 -3.29
N ILE A 155 -7.68 12.18 -3.75
CA ILE A 155 -7.85 10.96 -2.96
C ILE A 155 -7.06 10.98 -1.65
N LEU A 156 -5.90 11.64 -1.61
CA LEU A 156 -5.05 11.74 -0.42
C LEU A 156 -5.68 12.60 0.69
N TYR A 157 -6.56 13.51 0.32
CA TYR A 157 -7.22 14.45 1.23
C TYR A 157 -8.67 14.06 1.53
N SER A 158 -9.14 12.96 0.95
CA SER A 158 -10.51 12.48 1.16
C SER A 158 -10.69 11.84 2.53
N ASN A 159 -11.68 12.30 3.30
CA ASN A 159 -12.07 11.67 4.56
C ASN A 159 -12.47 10.20 4.35
N ASN A 160 -13.12 9.87 3.24
CA ASN A 160 -13.51 8.50 2.93
C ASN A 160 -12.30 7.59 2.72
N SER A 161 -11.21 8.10 2.10
CA SER A 161 -9.95 7.35 1.99
C SER A 161 -9.37 7.09 3.38
N GLN A 162 -9.35 8.10 4.24
CA GLN A 162 -8.80 7.99 5.60
C GLN A 162 -9.59 7.00 6.45
N LEU A 163 -10.92 7.04 6.41
CA LEU A 163 -11.79 6.10 7.11
C LEU A 163 -11.57 4.66 6.63
N LEU A 164 -11.47 4.47 5.32
CA LEU A 164 -11.23 3.16 4.72
C LEU A 164 -9.87 2.59 5.14
N ILE A 165 -8.81 3.41 5.10
CA ILE A 165 -7.47 3.02 5.53
C ILE A 165 -7.47 2.65 7.01
N ASN A 166 -8.07 3.47 7.88
CA ASN A 166 -8.18 3.19 9.32
C ASN A 166 -8.92 1.88 9.57
N GLY A 167 -10.07 1.67 8.93
CA GLY A 167 -10.84 0.44 9.05
C GLY A 167 -10.05 -0.80 8.61
N TRP A 168 -9.30 -0.69 7.50
CA TRP A 168 -8.46 -1.78 7.01
C TRP A 168 -7.34 -2.13 7.99
N VAL A 169 -6.61 -1.12 8.48
CA VAL A 169 -5.54 -1.30 9.47
C VAL A 169 -6.07 -1.92 10.75
N ASN A 170 -7.21 -1.44 11.26
CA ASN A 170 -7.84 -2.00 12.46
C ASN A 170 -8.26 -3.46 12.26
N SER A 171 -8.75 -3.82 11.07
CA SER A 171 -9.13 -5.20 10.76
C SER A 171 -7.92 -6.15 10.75
N ILE A 172 -6.76 -5.69 10.26
CA ILE A 172 -5.52 -6.47 10.28
C ILE A 172 -5.00 -6.66 11.71
N THR A 173 -5.00 -5.58 12.50
CA THR A 173 -4.39 -5.59 13.84
C THR A 173 -5.34 -6.09 14.93
N LYS A 174 -6.62 -6.27 14.61
CA LYS A 174 -7.70 -6.57 15.56
C LYS A 174 -7.82 -5.53 16.68
N ASN A 175 -7.25 -4.36 16.50
CA ASN A 175 -7.41 -3.26 17.43
C ASN A 175 -8.83 -2.69 17.31
N LYS A 176 -9.65 -2.95 18.28
CA LYS A 176 -10.93 -2.28 18.47
C LYS A 176 -10.66 -0.92 19.12
N PHE A 177 -10.22 0.06 18.34
CA PHE A 177 -10.37 1.44 18.76
C PHE A 177 -11.80 1.85 18.37
N GLU A 178 -12.65 2.01 19.35
CA GLU A 178 -13.93 2.69 19.18
C GLU A 178 -13.64 4.13 18.78
N ILE A 179 -14.26 4.59 17.70
CA ILE A 179 -14.22 5.98 17.22
C ILE A 179 -15.27 6.76 18.00
#